data_f9866cf418c10c7eefe6ea408eddfda7
#
_entry.id   f9866cf418c10c7eefe6ea408eddfda7
#
_cell.length_a   1.000
_cell.length_b   1.000
_cell.length_c   1.000
_cell.angle_alpha   90.00
_cell.angle_beta   90.00
_cell.angle_gamma   90.00
#
_symmetry.space_group_name_H-M   'P 1'
#
loop_
_entity.id
_entity.type
_entity.pdbx_description
1 polymer ?
#
loop_
_entity_poly.entity_id
_entity_poly.type
_entity_poly.pdbx_seq_one_letter_code
_entity_poly.pdbx_strand_id
1 'polypeptide(L)'
;AAPENEASAAEKELKEELAAAKQRCGDMETEHFAALAERYAGAGDVALLCPAMEPDAVRRLCDAVAQRCGGRCAVFAGNEGAYKYAVIQPGADIRAFIKDMNAALHGRGGGRDGFAQGSAACTAEEIKAYFGGLNE
;
A
#
# COMPACT_ATOMS: atom_id res chain seq x y z
N ALA A 1 11.55 -0.59 -46.71
CA ALA A 1 11.31 0.63 -45.90
C ALA A 1 9.94 0.62 -45.24
N ALA A 2 8.89 0.30 -46.02
CA ALA A 2 7.52 0.27 -45.46
C ALA A 2 7.33 -0.72 -44.32
N PRO A 3 7.82 -2.00 -44.38
CA PRO A 3 7.64 -2.92 -43.24
C PRO A 3 8.29 -2.44 -41.95
N GLU A 4 9.45 -1.81 -42.02
CA GLU A 4 10.13 -1.29 -40.82
C GLU A 4 9.37 -0.12 -40.23
N ASN A 5 8.83 0.77 -41.05
CA ASN A 5 8.04 1.90 -40.60
C ASN A 5 6.72 1.45 -39.96
N GLU A 6 6.08 0.41 -40.54
CA GLU A 6 4.85 -0.14 -40.00
C GLU A 6 5.08 -0.80 -38.64
N ALA A 7 6.16 -1.57 -38.48
CA ALA A 7 6.51 -2.20 -37.21
C ALA A 7 6.80 -1.14 -36.13
N SER A 8 7.53 -0.09 -36.48
CA SER A 8 7.85 1.00 -35.55
C SER A 8 6.62 1.76 -35.11
N ALA A 9 5.67 2.02 -36.02
CA ALA A 9 4.41 2.69 -35.70
C ALA A 9 3.55 1.82 -34.78
N ALA A 10 3.48 0.51 -35.04
CA ALA A 10 2.72 -0.42 -34.19
C ALA A 10 3.29 -0.50 -32.78
N GLU A 11 4.61 -0.54 -32.64
CA GLU A 11 5.26 -0.53 -31.32
C GLU A 11 4.96 0.75 -30.56
N LYS A 12 4.98 1.88 -31.22
CA LYS A 12 4.66 3.17 -30.62
C LYS A 12 3.22 3.24 -30.14
N GLU A 13 2.28 2.75 -30.94
CA GLU A 13 0.86 2.69 -30.58
C GLU A 13 0.64 1.80 -29.34
N LEU A 14 1.30 0.64 -29.28
CA LEU A 14 1.22 -0.25 -28.12
C LEU A 14 1.76 0.39 -26.87
N LYS A 15 2.85 1.13 -26.96
CA LYS A 15 3.41 1.85 -25.81
C LYS A 15 2.46 2.95 -25.33
N GLU A 16 1.84 3.66 -26.24
CA GLU A 16 0.86 4.71 -25.91
C GLU A 16 -0.40 4.11 -25.27
N GLU A 17 -0.89 2.99 -25.78
CA GLU A 17 -2.03 2.28 -25.19
C GLU A 17 -1.72 1.77 -23.78
N LEU A 18 -0.53 1.21 -23.58
CA LEU A 18 -0.10 0.72 -22.28
C LEU A 18 0.02 1.88 -21.27
N ALA A 19 0.59 3.00 -21.68
CA ALA A 19 0.71 4.17 -20.84
C ALA A 19 -0.66 4.71 -20.44
N ALA A 20 -1.61 4.78 -21.38
CA ALA A 20 -2.98 5.20 -21.12
C ALA A 20 -3.70 4.25 -20.18
N ALA A 21 -3.50 2.94 -20.34
CA ALA A 21 -4.09 1.93 -19.45
C ALA A 21 -3.54 2.05 -18.03
N LYS A 22 -2.23 2.25 -17.88
CA LYS A 22 -1.60 2.45 -16.57
C LYS A 22 -2.12 3.73 -15.89
N GLN A 23 -2.32 4.79 -16.66
CA GLN A 23 -2.87 6.04 -16.14
C GLN A 23 -4.29 5.83 -15.62
N ARG A 24 -5.15 5.13 -16.38
CA ARG A 24 -6.51 4.82 -15.94
C ARG A 24 -6.53 3.97 -14.68
N CYS A 25 -5.65 2.97 -14.58
CA CYS A 25 -5.53 2.15 -13.37
C CYS A 25 -5.11 2.98 -12.17
N GLY A 26 -4.14 3.88 -12.34
CA GLY A 26 -3.71 4.79 -11.29
C GLY A 26 -4.82 5.74 -10.83
N ASP A 27 -5.61 6.26 -11.76
CA ASP A 27 -6.75 7.12 -11.44
C ASP A 27 -7.83 6.36 -10.68
N MET A 28 -8.14 5.13 -11.10
CA MET A 28 -9.11 4.26 -10.41
C MET A 28 -8.63 3.90 -9.00
N GLU A 29 -7.35 3.58 -8.84
CA GLU A 29 -6.77 3.34 -7.51
C GLU A 29 -6.89 4.56 -6.61
N THR A 30 -6.60 5.74 -7.14
CA THR A 30 -6.69 7.00 -6.38
C THR A 30 -8.11 7.25 -5.89
N GLU A 31 -9.11 7.05 -6.75
CA GLU A 31 -10.53 7.18 -6.38
C GLU A 31 -10.94 6.14 -5.34
N HIS A 32 -10.50 4.89 -5.51
CA HIS A 32 -10.79 3.82 -4.57
C HIS A 32 -10.16 4.10 -3.21
N PHE A 33 -8.92 4.55 -3.19
CA PHE A 33 -8.22 4.86 -1.95
C PHE A 33 -8.86 6.05 -1.22
N ALA A 34 -9.31 7.06 -1.96
CA ALA A 34 -10.03 8.19 -1.38
C ALA A 34 -11.35 7.75 -0.75
N ALA A 35 -12.08 6.84 -1.39
CA ALA A 35 -13.32 6.30 -0.85
C ALA A 35 -13.06 5.49 0.43
N LEU A 36 -12.00 4.69 0.47
CA LEU A 36 -11.60 3.96 1.68
C LEU A 36 -11.20 4.92 2.79
N ALA A 37 -10.47 5.99 2.45
CA ALA A 37 -10.06 7.00 3.43
C ALA A 37 -11.27 7.67 4.08
N GLU A 38 -12.30 7.99 3.32
CA GLU A 38 -13.55 8.54 3.85
C GLU A 38 -14.27 7.54 4.76
N ARG A 39 -14.28 6.26 4.38
CA ARG A 39 -14.89 5.20 5.18
C ARG A 39 -14.28 5.10 6.57
N TYR A 40 -12.97 5.31 6.66
CA TYR A 40 -12.24 5.23 7.93
C TYR A 40 -11.98 6.59 8.58
N ALA A 41 -12.59 7.64 8.08
CA ALA A 41 -12.43 8.98 8.66
C ALA A 41 -12.86 8.96 10.14
N GLY A 42 -11.98 9.42 11.03
CA GLY A 42 -12.25 9.45 12.47
C GLY A 42 -12.22 8.10 13.16
N ALA A 43 -11.82 7.03 12.48
CA ALA A 43 -11.78 5.68 13.05
C ALA A 43 -10.68 5.48 14.10
N GLY A 44 -9.67 6.34 14.12
CA GLY A 44 -8.50 6.19 14.97
C GLY A 44 -7.46 5.28 14.33
N ASP A 45 -6.94 4.31 15.06
CA ASP A 45 -5.99 3.36 14.53
C ASP A 45 -6.68 2.38 13.59
N VAL A 46 -6.11 2.21 12.39
CA VAL A 46 -6.67 1.35 11.33
C VAL A 46 -5.61 0.36 10.89
N ALA A 47 -6.01 -0.90 10.69
CA ALA A 47 -5.16 -1.94 10.12
C ALA A 47 -5.92 -2.62 8.98
N LEU A 48 -5.33 -2.61 7.78
CA LEU A 48 -5.94 -3.15 6.57
C LEU A 48 -5.10 -4.27 5.98
N LEU A 49 -5.77 -5.30 5.47
CA LEU A 49 -5.15 -6.39 4.73
C LEU A 49 -5.72 -6.38 3.31
N CYS A 50 -4.85 -6.24 2.34
CA CYS A 50 -5.23 -6.07 0.94
C CYS A 50 -4.60 -7.11 0.04
N PRO A 51 -5.14 -7.35 -1.16
CA PRO A 51 -4.47 -8.15 -2.18
C PRO A 51 -3.13 -7.54 -2.55
N ALA A 52 -2.27 -8.31 -3.20
CA ALA A 52 -0.95 -7.85 -3.63
C ALA A 52 -1.06 -6.58 -4.48
N MET A 53 -0.26 -5.59 -4.14
CA MET A 53 -0.16 -4.30 -4.84
C MET A 53 1.30 -3.89 -4.92
N GLU A 54 1.60 -2.97 -5.84
CA GLU A 54 2.92 -2.36 -5.90
C GLU A 54 3.22 -1.62 -4.59
N PRO A 55 4.49 -1.57 -4.14
CA PRO A 55 4.83 -0.86 -2.91
C PRO A 55 4.39 0.59 -2.89
N ASP A 56 4.43 1.27 -4.03
CA ASP A 56 3.95 2.65 -4.15
C ASP A 56 2.43 2.75 -3.90
N ALA A 57 1.66 1.79 -4.40
CA ALA A 57 0.22 1.74 -4.17
C ALA A 57 -0.10 1.51 -2.69
N VAL A 58 0.63 0.61 -2.03
CA VAL A 58 0.48 0.38 -0.58
C VAL A 58 0.72 1.66 0.20
N ARG A 59 1.77 2.39 -0.13
CA ARG A 59 2.11 3.66 0.51
C ARG A 59 1.00 4.70 0.28
N ARG A 60 0.51 4.83 -0.94
CA ARG A 60 -0.54 5.80 -1.27
C ARG A 60 -1.85 5.52 -0.54
N LEU A 61 -2.24 4.26 -0.46
CA LEU A 61 -3.43 3.85 0.29
C LEU A 61 -3.26 4.17 1.78
N CYS A 62 -2.13 3.78 2.35
CA CYS A 62 -1.84 4.02 3.76
C CYS A 62 -1.85 5.53 4.08
N ASP A 63 -1.23 6.34 3.24
CA ASP A 63 -1.21 7.80 3.40
C ASP A 63 -2.63 8.39 3.34
N ALA A 64 -3.41 8.00 2.35
CA ALA A 64 -4.79 8.50 2.18
C ALA A 64 -5.64 8.21 3.43
N VAL A 65 -5.58 6.99 3.95
CA VAL A 65 -6.33 6.61 5.15
C VAL A 65 -5.77 7.29 6.39
N ALA A 66 -4.45 7.35 6.54
CA ALA A 66 -3.80 7.96 7.70
C ALA A 66 -4.13 9.45 7.85
N GLN A 67 -4.30 10.16 6.74
CA GLN A 67 -4.67 11.58 6.76
C GLN A 67 -6.10 11.81 7.25
N ARG A 68 -6.94 10.79 7.24
CA ARG A 68 -8.36 10.89 7.58
C ARG A 68 -8.76 10.20 8.87
N CYS A 69 -8.10 9.08 9.21
CA CYS A 69 -8.52 8.25 10.34
C CYS A 69 -8.26 8.88 11.70
N GLY A 70 -7.33 9.81 11.81
CA GLY A 70 -6.99 10.47 13.06
C GLY A 70 -6.08 9.66 13.98
N GLY A 71 -5.51 8.59 13.51
CA GLY A 71 -4.59 7.73 14.25
C GLY A 71 -3.54 7.11 13.35
N ARG A 72 -3.10 5.91 13.71
CA ARG A 72 -2.12 5.15 12.94
C ARG A 72 -2.83 4.29 11.90
N CYS A 73 -2.35 4.32 10.66
CA CYS A 73 -2.81 3.41 9.62
C CYS A 73 -1.69 2.43 9.26
N ALA A 74 -2.00 1.13 9.31
CA ALA A 74 -1.12 0.06 8.86
C ALA A 74 -1.81 -0.68 7.72
N VAL A 75 -1.13 -0.80 6.58
CA VAL A 75 -1.65 -1.52 5.40
C VAL A 75 -0.68 -2.64 5.06
N PHE A 76 -1.21 -3.85 4.96
CA PHE A 76 -0.47 -5.03 4.50
C PHE A 76 -1.08 -5.50 3.19
N ALA A 77 -0.25 -5.72 2.18
CA ALA A 77 -0.70 -6.18 0.86
C ALA A 77 0.21 -7.28 0.36
N GLY A 78 -0.36 -8.36 -0.12
CA GLY A 78 0.40 -9.50 -0.63
C GLY A 78 -0.32 -10.81 -0.44
N ASN A 79 0.47 -11.88 -0.31
CA ASN A 79 0.00 -13.24 -0.10
C ASN A 79 0.62 -13.82 1.17
N GLU A 80 0.09 -14.93 1.66
CA GLU A 80 0.60 -15.63 2.84
C GLU A 80 2.12 -15.80 2.78
N GLY A 81 2.80 -15.35 3.82
CA GLY A 81 4.25 -15.44 3.94
C GLY A 81 5.03 -14.35 3.19
N ALA A 82 4.36 -13.48 2.44
CA ALA A 82 5.04 -12.48 1.62
C ALA A 82 4.19 -11.21 1.49
N TYR A 83 4.14 -10.42 2.56
CA TYR A 83 3.40 -9.17 2.56
C TYR A 83 4.33 -7.97 2.45
N LYS A 84 3.87 -6.94 1.74
CA LYS A 84 4.44 -5.60 1.77
C LYS A 84 3.61 -4.76 2.73
N TYR A 85 4.24 -3.89 3.51
CA TYR A 85 3.49 -3.06 4.43
C TYR A 85 3.89 -1.59 4.32
N ALA A 86 2.96 -0.74 4.74
CA ALA A 86 3.23 0.66 5.02
C ALA A 86 2.49 1.02 6.31
N VAL A 87 3.12 1.80 7.17
CA VAL A 87 2.52 2.29 8.40
C VAL A 87 2.76 3.79 8.47
N ILE A 88 1.71 4.54 8.66
CA ILE A 88 1.77 6.01 8.73
C ILE A 88 0.96 6.49 9.93
N GLN A 89 1.57 7.35 10.73
CA GLN A 89 0.89 8.06 11.82
C GLN A 89 1.40 9.49 11.83
N PRO A 90 0.70 10.43 11.19
CA PRO A 90 1.16 11.80 11.11
C PRO A 90 1.41 12.42 12.48
N GLY A 91 2.56 13.08 12.63
CA GLY A 91 2.91 13.76 13.86
C GLY A 91 3.42 12.87 14.99
N ALA A 92 3.66 11.59 14.74
CA ALA A 92 4.14 10.65 15.76
C ALA A 92 5.41 9.92 15.32
N ASP A 93 6.24 9.54 16.28
CA ASP A 93 7.41 8.69 16.02
C ASP A 93 7.00 7.23 16.17
N ILE A 94 6.98 6.49 15.09
CA ILE A 94 6.55 5.09 15.06
C ILE A 94 7.70 4.09 14.99
N ARG A 95 8.94 4.53 15.13
CA ARG A 95 10.11 3.64 15.00
C ARG A 95 10.09 2.51 16.01
N ALA A 96 9.75 2.79 17.26
CA ALA A 96 9.64 1.77 18.29
C ALA A 96 8.52 0.78 17.98
N PHE A 97 7.38 1.25 17.51
CA PHE A 97 6.26 0.41 17.09
C PHE A 97 6.67 -0.50 15.93
N ILE A 98 7.35 0.04 14.93
CA ILE A 98 7.79 -0.73 13.76
C ILE A 98 8.79 -1.81 14.14
N LYS A 99 9.71 -1.52 15.06
CA LYS A 99 10.65 -2.51 15.57
C LYS A 99 9.92 -3.66 16.24
N ASP A 100 8.94 -3.37 17.07
CA ASP A 100 8.11 -4.37 17.75
C ASP A 100 7.29 -5.19 16.74
N MET A 101 6.66 -4.51 15.80
CA MET A 101 5.88 -5.17 14.74
C MET A 101 6.75 -6.10 13.89
N ASN A 102 7.93 -5.65 13.48
CA ASN A 102 8.85 -6.47 12.70
C ASN A 102 9.29 -7.72 13.48
N ALA A 103 9.52 -7.59 14.77
CA ALA A 103 9.87 -8.73 15.62
C ALA A 103 8.71 -9.73 15.72
N ALA A 104 7.47 -9.24 15.83
CA ALA A 104 6.29 -10.08 15.95
C ALA A 104 5.88 -10.74 14.63
N LEU A 105 6.03 -10.04 13.51
CA LEU A 105 5.55 -10.47 12.21
C LEU A 105 6.67 -10.91 11.26
N HIS A 106 7.88 -11.13 11.77
CA HIS A 106 9.04 -11.48 10.95
C HIS A 106 9.26 -10.51 9.80
N GLY A 107 9.09 -9.22 10.10
CA GLY A 107 9.18 -8.16 9.13
C GLY A 107 10.57 -7.56 9.01
N ARG A 108 10.78 -6.86 7.91
CA ARG A 108 11.96 -6.07 7.63
C ARG A 108 11.54 -4.75 7.02
N GLY A 109 12.08 -3.69 7.53
CA GLY A 109 11.80 -2.37 7.01
C GLY A 109 12.28 -1.32 7.97
N GLY A 110 12.22 -0.08 7.55
CA GLY A 110 12.65 1.06 8.35
C GLY A 110 11.58 2.12 8.38
N GLY A 111 11.61 2.93 9.43
CA GLY A 111 10.69 4.03 9.61
C GLY A 111 11.41 5.33 9.84
N ARG A 112 10.68 6.39 9.61
CA ARG A 112 11.02 7.76 9.98
C ARG A 112 9.92 8.25 10.93
N ASP A 113 10.00 9.48 11.35
CA ASP A 113 8.91 10.09 12.11
C ASP A 113 7.62 10.04 11.28
N GLY A 114 6.64 9.31 11.77
CA GLY A 114 5.33 9.23 11.14
C GLY A 114 5.18 8.30 9.93
N PHE A 115 6.27 7.65 9.46
CA PHE A 115 6.22 6.82 8.25
C PHE A 115 7.14 5.63 8.34
N ALA A 116 6.68 4.46 7.92
CA ALA A 116 7.51 3.27 7.76
C ALA A 116 7.00 2.43 6.59
N GLN A 117 7.91 1.74 5.93
CA GLN A 117 7.60 0.86 4.81
C GLN A 117 8.56 -0.34 4.82
N GLY A 118 8.06 -1.50 4.44
CA GLY A 118 8.87 -2.71 4.43
C GLY A 118 8.09 -3.93 3.97
N SER A 119 8.55 -5.10 4.43
CA SER A 119 7.92 -6.38 4.11
C SER A 119 7.80 -7.23 5.36
N ALA A 120 6.87 -8.18 5.36
CA ALA A 120 6.66 -9.09 6.48
C ALA A 120 6.46 -10.52 5.96
N ALA A 121 7.19 -11.47 6.54
CA ALA A 121 7.11 -12.90 6.21
C ALA A 121 6.20 -13.59 7.23
N CYS A 122 4.92 -13.26 7.20
CA CYS A 122 3.93 -13.74 8.16
C CYS A 122 2.62 -14.12 7.47
N THR A 123 1.71 -14.71 8.24
CA THR A 123 0.38 -15.04 7.74
C THR A 123 -0.62 -13.93 8.05
N ALA A 124 -1.77 -13.97 7.37
CA ALA A 124 -2.87 -13.03 7.62
C ALA A 124 -3.36 -13.16 9.08
N GLU A 125 -3.40 -14.37 9.61
CA GLU A 125 -3.82 -14.61 10.99
C GLU A 125 -2.86 -13.99 12.00
N GLU A 126 -1.56 -14.06 11.74
CA GLU A 126 -0.56 -13.41 12.58
C GLU A 126 -0.73 -11.89 12.60
N ILE A 127 -1.03 -11.30 11.44
CA ILE A 127 -1.32 -9.87 11.33
C ILE A 127 -2.57 -9.51 12.14
N LYS A 128 -3.64 -10.29 11.98
CA LYS A 128 -4.88 -10.09 12.74
C LYS A 128 -4.65 -10.18 14.24
N ALA A 129 -3.89 -11.17 14.68
CA ALA A 129 -3.59 -11.35 16.10
C ALA A 129 -2.77 -10.19 16.66
N TYR A 130 -1.81 -9.69 15.90
CA TYR A 130 -0.98 -8.57 16.34
C TYR A 130 -1.79 -7.29 16.54
N PHE A 131 -2.70 -6.97 15.62
CA PHE A 131 -3.52 -5.76 15.69
C PHE A 131 -4.83 -5.94 16.47
N GLY A 132 -5.13 -7.16 16.94
CA GLY A 132 -6.39 -7.41 17.63
C GLY A 132 -7.60 -7.42 16.70
N GLY A 133 -7.38 -7.62 15.40
CA GLY A 133 -8.38 -7.62 14.36
C GLY A 133 -8.03 -6.64 13.24
N LEU A 134 -8.69 -6.77 12.12
CA LEU A 134 -8.47 -5.91 10.96
C LEU A 134 -9.73 -5.10 10.64
N ASN A 135 -9.52 -3.88 10.15
CA ASN A 135 -10.60 -3.06 9.62
C ASN A 135 -10.87 -3.48 8.16
N GLU A 136 -12.10 -3.73 7.81
CA GLU A 136 -12.50 -4.11 6.46
C GLU A 136 -13.60 -3.21 5.92
#